data_b419445eb280dea4a5430040251d7631
#
_entry.id   b419445eb280dea4a5430040251d7631
#
_cell.length_a   1.000
_cell.length_b   1.000
_cell.length_c   1.000
_cell.angle_alpha   90.00
_cell.angle_beta   90.00
_cell.angle_gamma   90.00
#
_symmetry.space_group_name_H-M   'P 1'
#
loop_
_entity.id
_entity.type
_entity.pdbx_description
1 polymer ?
#
loop_
_entity_poly.entity_id
_entity_poly.type
_entity_poly.pdbx_seq_one_letter_code
_entity_poly.pdbx_strand_id
1 'polypeptide(L)'
;MAGFMDNINKGFATLNVKTSNFMESSKIRAAITNKETEIASIMKYVGETVYLNRSGFNISMVDQQLNEIKSRYDEIESLKKQMAELEAAERNITGGAVAGGEAKVFCQQCGAPNKAGGKFCEKCGTPLVN
;
A
#
# COMPACT_ATOMS: atom_id res chain seq x y z
N MET A 1 -9.93 -33.00 19.17
CA MET A 1 -10.89 -32.75 18.08
C MET A 1 -11.36 -31.30 18.05
N ALA A 2 -11.59 -30.65 19.21
CA ALA A 2 -11.94 -29.24 19.25
C ALA A 2 -10.87 -28.31 18.64
N GLY A 3 -9.59 -28.61 18.82
CA GLY A 3 -8.50 -27.79 18.27
C GLY A 3 -8.35 -27.79 16.75
N PHE A 4 -8.78 -28.85 16.07
CA PHE A 4 -8.73 -28.93 14.62
C PHE A 4 -9.79 -28.04 13.95
N MET A 5 -11.00 -28.05 14.49
CA MET A 5 -12.09 -27.19 14.01
C MET A 5 -11.82 -25.72 14.27
N ASP A 6 -11.24 -25.40 15.42
CA ASP A 6 -10.86 -24.02 15.77
C ASP A 6 -9.77 -23.49 14.81
N ASN A 7 -8.80 -24.33 14.44
CA ASN A 7 -7.76 -23.95 13.48
C ASN A 7 -8.31 -23.72 12.06
N ILE A 8 -9.27 -24.53 11.64
CA ILE A 8 -9.96 -24.34 10.36
C ILE A 8 -10.74 -23.04 10.35
N ASN A 9 -11.51 -22.77 11.40
CA ASN A 9 -12.29 -21.54 11.52
C ASN A 9 -11.41 -20.29 11.54
N LYS A 10 -10.29 -20.34 12.25
CA LYS A 10 -9.30 -19.24 12.25
C LYS A 10 -8.66 -19.06 10.86
N GLY A 11 -8.35 -20.14 10.16
CA GLY A 11 -7.82 -20.10 8.81
C GLY A 11 -8.81 -19.47 7.81
N PHE A 12 -10.09 -19.83 7.89
CA PHE A 12 -11.13 -19.24 7.03
C PHE A 12 -11.37 -17.77 7.35
N ALA A 13 -11.41 -17.38 8.62
CA ALA A 13 -11.56 -15.98 9.03
C ALA A 13 -10.39 -15.13 8.53
N THR A 14 -9.16 -15.63 8.64
CA THR A 14 -7.97 -14.94 8.15
C THR A 14 -7.97 -14.80 6.63
N LEU A 15 -8.39 -15.83 5.89
CA LEU A 15 -8.51 -15.79 4.44
C LEU A 15 -9.56 -14.78 3.98
N ASN A 16 -10.71 -14.72 4.61
CA ASN A 16 -11.77 -13.76 4.31
C ASN A 16 -11.30 -12.32 4.54
N VAL A 17 -10.61 -12.05 5.64
CA VAL A 17 -10.07 -10.72 5.95
C VAL A 17 -9.01 -10.31 4.93
N LYS A 18 -8.09 -11.20 4.56
CA LYS A 18 -7.08 -10.94 3.52
C LYS A 18 -7.71 -10.63 2.16
N THR A 19 -8.71 -11.39 1.75
CA THR A 19 -9.41 -11.18 0.49
C THR A 19 -10.17 -9.86 0.48
N SER A 20 -10.85 -9.53 1.58
CA SER A 20 -11.56 -8.26 1.74
C SER A 20 -10.59 -7.08 1.71
N ASN A 21 -9.47 -7.14 2.42
CA ASN A 21 -8.45 -6.10 2.44
C ASN A 21 -7.78 -5.95 1.06
N PHE A 22 -7.55 -7.04 0.35
CA PHE A 22 -7.01 -7.00 -1.01
C PHE A 22 -7.95 -6.28 -1.97
N MET A 23 -9.24 -6.58 -1.92
CA MET A 23 -10.24 -5.91 -2.75
C MET A 23 -10.35 -4.43 -2.42
N GLU A 24 -10.34 -4.08 -1.14
CA GLU A 24 -10.40 -2.70 -0.68
C GLU A 24 -9.16 -1.93 -1.07
N SER A 25 -7.96 -2.49 -0.88
CA SER A 25 -6.72 -1.87 -1.31
C SER A 25 -6.65 -1.70 -2.83
N SER A 26 -7.18 -2.62 -3.61
CA SER A 26 -7.30 -2.48 -5.07
C SER A 26 -8.21 -1.33 -5.47
N LYS A 27 -9.33 -1.15 -4.78
CA LYS A 27 -10.25 -0.01 -4.99
C LYS A 27 -9.58 1.32 -4.66
N ILE A 28 -8.84 1.37 -3.56
CA ILE A 28 -8.12 2.58 -3.13
C ILE A 28 -7.03 2.93 -4.14
N ARG A 29 -6.26 1.96 -4.62
CA ARG A 29 -5.25 2.17 -5.66
C ARG A 29 -5.86 2.70 -6.96
N ALA A 30 -6.97 2.13 -7.39
CA ALA A 30 -7.71 2.60 -8.56
C ALA A 30 -8.20 4.04 -8.38
N ALA A 31 -8.73 4.36 -7.20
CA ALA A 31 -9.15 5.71 -6.86
C ALA A 31 -8.00 6.72 -6.89
N ILE A 32 -6.84 6.36 -6.34
CA ILE A 32 -5.63 7.19 -6.40
C ILE A 32 -5.20 7.42 -7.84
N THR A 33 -5.13 6.38 -8.67
CA THR A 33 -4.76 6.48 -10.09
C THR A 33 -5.73 7.37 -10.85
N ASN A 34 -7.02 7.24 -10.61
CA ASN A 34 -8.03 8.10 -11.22
C ASN A 34 -7.84 9.57 -10.85
N LYS A 35 -7.57 9.85 -9.59
CA LYS A 35 -7.29 11.21 -9.10
C LYS A 35 -6.02 11.80 -9.71
N GLU A 36 -4.97 10.99 -9.81
CA GLU A 36 -3.73 11.40 -10.48
C GLU A 36 -3.95 11.72 -11.96
N THR A 37 -4.77 10.94 -12.64
CA THR A 37 -5.15 11.19 -14.04
C THR A 37 -5.97 12.48 -14.17
N GLU A 38 -6.92 12.72 -13.27
CA GLU A 38 -7.67 13.97 -13.23
C GLU A 38 -6.77 15.18 -12.98
N ILE A 39 -5.82 15.06 -12.05
CA ILE A 39 -4.83 16.12 -11.79
C ILE A 39 -4.00 16.40 -13.04
N ALA A 40 -3.53 15.38 -13.74
CA ALA A 40 -2.76 15.54 -14.97
C ALA A 40 -3.55 16.29 -16.05
N SER A 41 -4.85 15.98 -16.20
CA SER A 41 -5.73 16.67 -17.11
C SER A 41 -5.91 18.15 -16.75
N ILE A 42 -6.10 18.43 -15.47
CA ILE A 42 -6.24 19.81 -14.98
C ILE A 42 -4.94 20.58 -15.16
N MET A 43 -3.80 19.98 -14.85
CA MET A 43 -2.48 20.58 -15.06
C MET A 43 -2.21 20.90 -16.54
N LYS A 44 -2.64 20.02 -17.43
CA LYS A 44 -2.56 20.27 -18.88
C LYS A 44 -3.38 21.50 -19.27
N TYR A 45 -4.60 21.59 -18.78
CA TYR A 45 -5.45 22.75 -19.00
C TYR A 45 -4.82 24.05 -18.47
N VAL A 46 -4.27 24.00 -17.26
CA VAL A 46 -3.56 25.13 -16.65
C VAL A 46 -2.36 25.53 -17.52
N GLY A 47 -1.54 24.56 -17.93
CA GLY A 47 -0.38 24.81 -18.80
C GLY A 47 -0.75 25.41 -20.16
N GLU A 48 -1.80 24.90 -20.78
CA GLU A 48 -2.32 25.47 -22.05
C GLU A 48 -2.85 26.89 -21.86
N THR A 49 -3.58 27.14 -20.78
CA THR A 49 -4.10 28.47 -20.47
C THR A 49 -2.97 29.48 -20.25
N VAL A 50 -1.94 29.10 -19.51
CA VAL A 50 -0.74 29.92 -19.30
C VAL A 50 -0.05 30.21 -20.62
N TYR A 51 0.15 29.21 -21.44
CA TYR A 51 0.84 29.34 -22.74
C TYR A 51 0.08 30.23 -23.72
N LEU A 52 -1.23 30.02 -23.85
CA LEU A 52 -2.07 30.78 -24.77
C LEU A 52 -2.23 32.25 -24.34
N ASN A 53 -2.15 32.53 -23.05
CA ASN A 53 -2.30 33.87 -22.48
C ASN A 53 -0.97 34.45 -21.96
N ARG A 54 0.17 33.92 -22.43
CA ARG A 54 1.50 34.28 -21.88
C ARG A 54 1.82 35.77 -21.86
N SER A 55 1.22 36.55 -22.75
CA SER A 55 1.40 38.01 -22.80
C SER A 55 0.51 38.79 -21.84
N GLY A 56 -0.51 38.16 -21.29
CA GLY A 56 -1.48 38.79 -20.36
C GLY A 56 -2.00 37.83 -19.32
N PHE A 57 -1.24 36.80 -18.99
CA PHE A 57 -1.65 35.79 -18.02
C PHE A 57 -1.81 36.39 -16.62
N ASN A 58 -2.94 36.08 -16.00
CA ASN A 58 -3.19 36.35 -14.59
C ASN A 58 -3.59 35.05 -13.90
N ILE A 59 -3.05 34.79 -12.72
CA ILE A 59 -3.30 33.57 -11.97
C ILE A 59 -4.78 33.32 -11.70
N SER A 60 -5.58 34.38 -11.61
CA SER A 60 -7.04 34.26 -11.44
C SER A 60 -7.72 33.49 -12.57
N MET A 61 -7.11 33.40 -13.74
CA MET A 61 -7.64 32.62 -14.86
C MET A 61 -7.67 31.11 -14.61
N VAL A 62 -6.83 30.64 -13.69
CA VAL A 62 -6.68 29.23 -13.36
C VAL A 62 -6.88 28.93 -11.87
N ASP A 63 -7.32 29.91 -11.08
CA ASP A 63 -7.45 29.78 -9.64
C ASP A 63 -8.38 28.63 -9.23
N GLN A 64 -9.49 28.46 -9.93
CA GLN A 64 -10.41 27.34 -9.71
C GLN A 64 -9.71 26.00 -9.95
N GLN A 65 -8.96 25.89 -11.02
CA GLN A 65 -8.23 24.66 -11.38
C GLN A 65 -7.13 24.36 -10.36
N LEU A 66 -6.43 25.37 -9.86
CA LEU A 66 -5.43 25.20 -8.80
C LEU A 66 -6.06 24.69 -7.51
N ASN A 67 -7.23 25.21 -7.15
CA ASN A 67 -7.97 24.73 -5.98
C ASN A 67 -8.48 23.29 -6.17
N GLU A 68 -8.92 22.92 -7.37
CA GLU A 68 -9.31 21.56 -7.70
C GLU A 68 -8.12 20.58 -7.59
N ILE A 69 -6.96 20.98 -8.09
CA ILE A 69 -5.72 20.18 -7.96
C ILE A 69 -5.39 19.95 -6.49
N LYS A 70 -5.42 21.01 -5.69
CA LYS A 70 -5.18 20.93 -4.24
C LYS A 70 -6.14 19.96 -3.55
N SER A 71 -7.43 20.09 -3.85
CA SER A 71 -8.46 19.20 -3.30
C SER A 71 -8.19 17.73 -3.64
N ARG A 72 -7.79 17.44 -4.87
CA ARG A 72 -7.47 16.08 -5.29
C ARG A 72 -6.22 15.53 -4.63
N TYR A 73 -5.19 16.34 -4.42
CA TYR A 73 -4.02 15.92 -3.64
C TYR A 73 -4.38 15.61 -2.18
N ASP A 74 -5.24 16.42 -1.56
CA ASP A 74 -5.72 16.17 -0.19
C ASP A 74 -6.50 14.85 -0.12
N GLU A 75 -7.32 14.54 -1.12
CA GLU A 75 -8.03 13.27 -1.24
C GLU A 75 -7.07 12.09 -1.43
N ILE A 76 -6.04 12.25 -2.26
CA ILE A 76 -4.99 11.22 -2.46
C ILE A 76 -4.26 10.96 -1.14
N GLU A 77 -3.92 11.98 -0.39
CA GLU A 77 -3.26 11.83 0.90
C GLU A 77 -4.14 11.05 1.89
N SER A 78 -5.44 11.36 1.93
CA SER A 78 -6.41 10.62 2.73
C SER A 78 -6.49 9.14 2.31
N LEU A 79 -6.53 8.87 1.00
CA LEU A 79 -6.54 7.51 0.48
C LEU A 79 -5.25 6.75 0.81
N LYS A 80 -4.10 7.39 0.75
CA LYS A 80 -2.82 6.81 1.16
C LYS A 80 -2.79 6.46 2.65
N LYS A 81 -3.41 7.28 3.49
CA LYS A 81 -3.58 6.97 4.93
C LYS A 81 -4.45 5.74 5.13
N GLN A 82 -5.57 5.64 4.42
CA GLN A 82 -6.43 4.45 4.47
C GLN A 82 -5.68 3.20 4.02
N MET A 83 -4.86 3.29 2.97
CA MET A 83 -3.98 2.20 2.55
C MET A 83 -3.02 1.77 3.66
N ALA A 84 -2.36 2.72 4.29
CA ALA A 84 -1.43 2.44 5.39
C ALA A 84 -2.13 1.78 6.58
N GLU A 85 -3.36 2.22 6.89
CA GLU A 85 -4.17 1.61 7.95
C GLU A 85 -4.56 0.16 7.61
N LEU A 86 -4.95 -0.11 6.36
CA LEU A 86 -5.24 -1.46 5.89
C LEU A 86 -4.01 -2.38 5.96
N GLU A 87 -2.87 -1.88 5.52
CA GLU A 87 -1.61 -2.62 5.59
C GLU A 87 -1.18 -2.88 7.04
N ALA A 88 -1.38 -1.93 7.93
CA ALA A 88 -1.11 -2.08 9.36
C ALA A 88 -2.06 -3.11 10.00
N ALA A 89 -3.34 -3.06 9.66
CA ALA A 89 -4.34 -4.03 10.12
C ALA A 89 -4.00 -5.44 9.61
N GLU A 90 -3.59 -5.57 8.36
CA GLU A 90 -3.16 -6.84 7.79
C GLU A 90 -1.91 -7.38 8.49
N ARG A 91 -0.93 -6.53 8.77
CA ARG A 91 0.26 -6.91 9.55
C ARG A 91 -0.11 -7.36 10.96
N ASN A 92 -1.05 -6.70 11.63
CA ASN A 92 -1.51 -7.08 12.95
C ASN A 92 -2.23 -8.43 12.95
N ILE A 93 -3.00 -8.73 11.92
CA ILE A 93 -3.72 -10.00 11.79
C ILE A 93 -2.76 -11.14 11.40
N THR A 94 -1.90 -10.93 10.44
CA THR A 94 -0.88 -11.90 10.00
C THR A 94 0.32 -11.89 10.93
N GLY A 95 0.70 -10.74 11.45
CA GLY A 95 1.76 -10.57 12.43
C GLY A 95 1.42 -11.12 13.80
N GLY A 96 0.13 -11.16 14.18
CA GLY A 96 -0.33 -11.84 15.37
C GLY A 96 -0.14 -13.35 15.33
N ALA A 97 -0.29 -13.94 14.14
CA ALA A 97 0.02 -15.35 13.91
C ALA A 97 1.54 -15.61 13.81
N VAL A 98 2.30 -14.61 13.42
CA VAL A 98 3.76 -14.65 13.28
C VAL A 98 4.48 -14.06 14.49
N ALA A 99 3.82 -13.20 15.25
CA ALA A 99 4.42 -12.53 16.42
C ALA A 99 4.58 -13.44 17.65
N GLY A 100 3.92 -14.57 17.67
CA GLY A 100 4.32 -15.64 18.59
C GLY A 100 5.59 -16.29 18.09
N GLY A 101 6.05 -15.91 16.93
CA GLY A 101 7.20 -16.45 16.26
C GLY A 101 8.20 -15.35 15.91
N GLU A 102 9.27 -15.73 15.79
CA GLU A 102 10.50 -15.13 15.41
C GLU A 102 10.37 -14.40 14.07
N ALA A 103 10.97 -13.23 13.97
CA ALA A 103 11.19 -12.57 12.69
C ALA A 103 11.96 -13.54 11.79
N LYS A 104 11.40 -13.86 10.63
CA LYS A 104 12.05 -14.71 9.66
C LYS A 104 13.19 -13.96 8.98
N VAL A 105 14.37 -14.57 8.98
CA VAL A 105 15.53 -14.06 8.25
C VAL A 105 15.61 -14.78 6.90
N PHE A 106 15.60 -13.99 5.84
CA PHE A 106 15.73 -14.55 4.49
C PHE A 106 17.20 -14.76 4.14
N CYS A 107 17.52 -15.94 3.63
CA CYS A 107 18.87 -16.23 3.15
C CYS A 107 19.19 -15.36 1.93
N GLN A 108 20.32 -14.65 1.98
CA GLN A 108 20.78 -13.82 0.87
C GLN A 108 21.22 -14.63 -0.34
N GLN A 109 21.54 -15.91 -0.15
CA GLN A 109 21.99 -16.77 -1.22
C GLN A 109 20.86 -17.49 -1.97
N CYS A 110 19.90 -18.05 -1.24
CA CYS A 110 18.80 -18.83 -1.85
C CYS A 110 17.41 -18.22 -1.66
N GLY A 111 17.29 -17.15 -0.87
CA GLY A 111 16.02 -16.50 -0.59
C GLY A 111 15.07 -17.27 0.32
N ALA A 112 15.49 -18.40 0.90
CA ALA A 112 14.64 -19.20 1.77
C ALA A 112 14.42 -18.53 3.13
N PRO A 113 13.19 -18.61 3.70
CA PRO A 113 12.92 -18.10 5.03
C PRO A 113 13.57 -19.03 6.09
N ASN A 114 14.27 -18.42 7.05
CA ASN A 114 14.92 -19.09 8.17
C ASN A 114 14.47 -18.47 9.48
N LYS A 115 14.59 -19.25 10.56
CA LYS A 115 14.30 -18.77 11.91
C LYS A 115 15.33 -17.72 12.33
N ALA A 116 14.88 -16.65 12.99
CA ALA A 116 15.77 -15.68 13.58
C ALA A 116 16.66 -16.35 14.65
N GLY A 117 17.94 -16.00 14.66
CA GLY A 117 18.93 -16.62 15.55
C GLY A 117 19.58 -17.88 15.00
N GLY A 118 19.14 -18.37 13.84
CA GLY A 118 19.84 -19.44 13.11
C GLY A 118 21.19 -18.94 12.55
N LYS A 119 22.21 -19.73 12.67
CA LYS A 119 23.55 -19.39 12.15
C LYS A 119 23.72 -19.75 10.68
N PHE A 120 22.99 -20.75 10.21
CA PHE A 120 23.08 -21.28 8.86
C PHE A 120 21.70 -21.44 8.25
N CYS A 121 21.60 -21.25 6.94
CA CYS A 121 20.38 -21.52 6.19
C CYS A 121 20.04 -23.01 6.25
N GLU A 122 18.81 -23.33 6.62
CA GLU A 122 18.35 -24.73 6.68
C GLU A 122 18.25 -25.39 5.30
N LYS A 123 18.17 -24.59 4.24
CA LYS A 123 17.97 -25.08 2.87
C LYS A 123 19.27 -25.21 2.07
N CYS A 124 20.15 -24.23 2.13
CA CYS A 124 21.40 -24.21 1.35
C CYS A 124 22.68 -24.29 2.20
N GLY A 125 22.58 -24.17 3.53
CA GLY A 125 23.71 -24.23 4.43
C GLY A 125 24.61 -22.98 4.47
N THR A 126 24.23 -21.92 3.79
CA THR A 126 24.98 -20.65 3.79
C THR A 126 24.87 -19.96 5.15
N PRO A 127 25.97 -19.39 5.69
CA PRO A 127 25.90 -18.63 6.93
C PRO A 127 24.94 -17.46 6.82
N LEU A 128 24.05 -17.34 7.80
CA LEU A 128 23.12 -16.23 7.89
C LEU A 128 23.81 -15.05 8.58
N VAL A 129 23.83 -13.91 7.91
CA VAL A 129 24.33 -12.66 8.49
C VAL A 129 23.19 -12.01 9.27
N ASN A 130 23.38 -11.84 10.58
CA ASN A 130 22.46 -11.10 11.45
C ASN A 130 22.75 -9.61 11.39
#